data_b158ebf758d20cad436c82e113b34b90
#
_entry.id   b158ebf758d20cad436c82e113b34b90
#
_cell.length_a   1.000
_cell.length_b   1.000
_cell.length_c   1.000
_cell.angle_alpha   90.00
_cell.angle_beta   90.00
_cell.angle_gamma   90.00
#
_symmetry.space_group_name_H-M   'P 1'
#
loop_
_entity.id
_entity.type
_entity.pdbx_description
1 polymer ?
#
loop_
_entity_poly.entity_id
_entity_poly.type
_entity_poly.pdbx_seq_one_letter_code
_entity_poly.pdbx_strand_id
1 'polypeptide(L)'
;MRNLLANYILRIILLFIIVIDVDNVFCQSLPMYSQYMYNMVSINPAVAGSRGVPSFTGILREQWSGLPGAPTTKSFTFDLPLNEKKMGFGVQMFEDKYVNYIKRTGINLSYNIKVQVSDNGVLSLGLKGGFYNDSKSLTDVNLGLGRSYDVAYASNINRIIPLAGAGLIYMDDKFYAGFSIPDVVVFNKNIKTVSDNNLFQVNELHYFFTSGYSFDINEEIQIKPSFLVKSTKGAPIQFDFNTNIWLRNFVSFGGSFRTGESVLAMAELQATPQLRFGFAYDMPFKRPNSNEVFLRYELGRLFPKSKSYKSK
;
A
#
# COMPACT_ATOMS: atom_id res chain seq x y z
N MET A 1 -14.67 -2.86 39.38
CA MET A 1 -14.49 -2.44 38.00
C MET A 1 -13.02 -2.17 37.65
N ARG A 2 -12.25 -1.39 38.43
CA ARG A 2 -10.83 -1.04 38.12
C ARG A 2 -9.91 -2.25 37.97
N ASN A 3 -10.06 -3.29 38.77
CA ASN A 3 -9.25 -4.52 38.70
C ASN A 3 -9.63 -5.45 37.55
N LEU A 4 -10.87 -5.43 37.08
CA LEU A 4 -11.30 -6.16 35.88
C LEU A 4 -10.71 -5.55 34.59
N LEU A 5 -10.75 -4.22 34.52
CA LEU A 5 -10.16 -3.49 33.37
C LEU A 5 -8.64 -3.73 33.28
N ALA A 6 -7.94 -3.68 34.42
CA ALA A 6 -6.49 -3.95 34.46
C ALA A 6 -6.16 -5.38 34.04
N ASN A 7 -6.97 -6.37 34.44
CA ASN A 7 -6.77 -7.76 33.99
C ASN A 7 -7.07 -7.98 32.51
N TYR A 8 -8.02 -7.26 31.93
CA TYR A 8 -8.26 -7.31 30.47
C TYR A 8 -7.13 -6.66 29.69
N ILE A 9 -6.63 -5.51 30.15
CA ILE A 9 -5.47 -4.83 29.55
C ILE A 9 -4.23 -5.72 29.62
N LEU A 10 -3.97 -6.33 30.79
CA LEU A 10 -2.83 -7.25 30.95
C LEU A 10 -2.94 -8.48 30.04
N ARG A 11 -4.14 -9.06 29.87
CA ARG A 11 -4.35 -10.19 28.94
C ARG A 11 -4.16 -9.79 27.50
N ILE A 12 -4.59 -8.59 27.10
CA ILE A 12 -4.38 -8.04 25.75
C ILE A 12 -2.88 -7.80 25.51
N ILE A 13 -2.16 -7.26 26.49
CA ILE A 13 -0.70 -7.06 26.42
C ILE A 13 0.02 -8.42 26.33
N LEU A 14 -0.38 -9.42 27.10
CA LEU A 14 0.19 -10.77 27.07
C LEU A 14 -0.09 -11.47 25.73
N LEU A 15 -1.29 -11.33 25.18
CA LEU A 15 -1.64 -11.81 23.83
C LEU A 15 -0.81 -11.11 22.75
N PHE A 16 -0.52 -9.83 22.94
CA PHE A 16 0.32 -9.03 22.02
C PHE A 16 1.79 -9.48 22.07
N ILE A 17 2.31 -9.85 23.24
CA ILE A 17 3.69 -10.33 23.43
C ILE A 17 3.88 -11.72 22.80
N ILE A 18 2.89 -12.60 22.83
CA ILE A 18 2.95 -13.95 22.23
C ILE A 18 3.03 -13.91 20.69
N VAL A 19 2.57 -12.82 20.06
CA VAL A 19 2.59 -12.65 18.59
C VAL A 19 3.99 -12.23 18.06
N ILE A 20 4.93 -11.89 18.94
CA ILE A 20 6.22 -11.28 18.56
C ILE A 20 7.32 -12.31 18.16
N ASP A 21 7.17 -13.59 18.53
CA ASP A 21 8.18 -14.63 18.24
C ASP A 21 7.73 -15.54 17.09
N VAL A 22 7.89 -15.08 15.85
CA VAL A 22 7.88 -16.00 14.69
C VAL A 22 9.05 -15.67 13.76
N ASP A 23 10.18 -16.30 14.02
CA ASP A 23 11.37 -16.29 13.15
C ASP A 23 11.15 -17.15 11.89
N ASN A 24 10.36 -16.66 10.93
CA ASN A 24 10.35 -17.20 9.57
C ASN A 24 10.34 -16.06 8.58
N VAL A 25 11.52 -15.67 8.12
CA VAL A 25 11.71 -14.64 7.10
C VAL A 25 11.46 -15.25 5.73
N PHE A 26 10.23 -15.20 5.24
CA PHE A 26 9.95 -15.39 3.83
C PHE A 26 9.97 -14.04 3.11
N CYS A 27 10.62 -13.99 1.94
CA CYS A 27 10.75 -12.79 1.13
C CYS A 27 9.37 -12.42 0.54
N GLN A 28 8.84 -11.26 0.92
CA GLN A 28 7.59 -10.75 0.36
C GLN A 28 7.86 -10.14 -1.01
N SER A 29 7.05 -10.51 -2.01
CA SER A 29 7.31 -10.16 -3.41
C SER A 29 6.65 -8.87 -3.89
N LEU A 30 5.74 -8.27 -3.11
CA LEU A 30 5.05 -7.02 -3.50
C LEU A 30 5.71 -5.80 -2.86
N PRO A 31 5.84 -4.70 -3.62
CA PRO A 31 6.31 -3.44 -3.06
C PRO A 31 5.34 -2.93 -1.99
N MET A 32 5.86 -2.67 -0.80
CA MET A 32 5.10 -2.10 0.31
C MET A 32 5.45 -0.63 0.46
N TYR A 33 4.42 0.22 0.42
CA TYR A 33 4.56 1.64 0.70
C TYR A 33 4.44 1.88 2.20
N SER A 34 5.31 2.73 2.75
CA SER A 34 5.21 3.16 4.15
C SER A 34 3.95 3.99 4.37
N GLN A 35 3.61 4.79 3.38
CA GLN A 35 2.49 5.73 3.40
C GLN A 35 1.30 5.22 2.57
N TYR A 36 0.96 3.92 2.68
CA TYR A 36 -0.12 3.29 1.90
C TYR A 36 -1.47 4.00 2.07
N MET A 37 -1.75 4.61 3.24
CA MET A 37 -3.00 5.32 3.52
C MET A 37 -3.20 6.54 2.58
N TYR A 38 -2.14 7.03 1.97
CA TYR A 38 -2.22 8.14 1.02
C TYR A 38 -2.35 7.70 -0.43
N ASN A 39 -2.02 6.44 -0.74
CA ASN A 39 -2.22 5.83 -2.05
C ASN A 39 -2.93 4.47 -1.94
N MET A 40 -4.11 4.49 -1.33
CA MET A 40 -4.90 3.26 -1.10
C MET A 40 -5.32 2.55 -2.39
N VAL A 41 -5.36 3.24 -3.54
CA VAL A 41 -5.64 2.62 -4.85
C VAL A 41 -4.63 1.53 -5.18
N SER A 42 -3.39 1.64 -4.71
CA SER A 42 -2.36 0.62 -4.93
C SER A 42 -2.68 -0.72 -4.24
N ILE A 43 -3.34 -0.67 -3.08
CA ILE A 43 -3.68 -1.85 -2.27
C ILE A 43 -5.14 -2.28 -2.39
N ASN A 44 -6.06 -1.37 -2.77
CA ASN A 44 -7.48 -1.70 -2.90
C ASN A 44 -8.10 -0.96 -4.10
N PRO A 45 -8.47 -1.65 -5.20
CA PRO A 45 -9.04 -1.02 -6.39
C PRO A 45 -10.40 -0.34 -6.13
N ALA A 46 -11.12 -0.74 -5.09
CA ALA A 46 -12.41 -0.15 -4.72
C ALA A 46 -12.29 1.32 -4.27
N VAL A 47 -11.08 1.81 -3.99
CA VAL A 47 -10.83 3.19 -3.54
C VAL A 47 -10.69 4.19 -4.69
N ALA A 48 -10.50 3.75 -5.94
CA ALA A 48 -10.29 4.66 -7.06
C ALA A 48 -11.40 5.71 -7.17
N GLY A 49 -11.03 6.98 -7.35
CA GLY A 49 -11.96 8.11 -7.43
C GLY A 49 -12.74 8.42 -6.15
N SER A 50 -12.34 7.87 -4.99
CA SER A 50 -13.04 8.13 -3.70
C SER A 50 -12.83 9.55 -3.18
N ARG A 51 -11.78 10.23 -3.64
CA ARG A 51 -11.52 11.65 -3.30
C ARG A 51 -12.54 12.62 -3.90
N GLY A 52 -13.32 12.16 -4.86
CA GLY A 52 -14.38 12.95 -5.51
C GLY A 52 -13.87 13.98 -6.52
N VAL A 53 -12.57 14.03 -6.78
CA VAL A 53 -11.90 14.85 -7.79
C VAL A 53 -10.80 14.04 -8.47
N PRO A 54 -10.42 14.34 -9.71
CA PRO A 54 -9.25 13.72 -10.32
C PRO A 54 -7.98 14.02 -9.53
N SER A 55 -7.19 12.99 -9.26
CA SER A 55 -5.97 13.12 -8.47
C SER A 55 -4.79 12.40 -9.08
N PHE A 56 -3.60 12.99 -8.92
CA PHE A 56 -2.32 12.45 -9.31
C PHE A 56 -1.49 12.24 -8.04
N THR A 57 -0.93 11.06 -7.85
CA THR A 57 -0.06 10.76 -6.72
C THR A 57 1.22 10.13 -7.22
N GLY A 58 2.36 10.76 -6.96
CA GLY A 58 3.69 10.22 -7.17
C GLY A 58 4.30 9.77 -5.86
N ILE A 59 4.95 8.61 -5.83
CA ILE A 59 5.69 8.09 -4.67
C ILE A 59 7.08 7.68 -5.11
N LEU A 60 8.07 8.05 -4.32
CA LEU A 60 9.45 7.58 -4.41
C LEU A 60 9.82 7.00 -3.04
N ARG A 61 10.23 5.74 -3.05
CA ARG A 61 10.70 5.02 -1.85
C ARG A 61 12.11 4.49 -2.09
N GLU A 62 13.01 4.79 -1.17
CA GLU A 62 14.36 4.23 -1.11
C GLU A 62 14.47 3.39 0.16
N GLN A 63 14.58 2.08 -0.02
CA GLN A 63 14.73 1.16 1.11
C GLN A 63 16.21 1.00 1.44
N TRP A 64 16.53 0.81 2.73
CA TRP A 64 17.88 0.53 3.23
C TRP A 64 18.92 1.51 2.71
N SER A 65 18.65 2.79 2.87
CA SER A 65 19.49 3.90 2.41
C SER A 65 20.95 3.70 2.85
N GLY A 66 21.87 3.90 1.90
CA GLY A 66 23.31 3.73 2.12
C GLY A 66 23.86 2.35 1.74
N LEU A 67 23.00 1.35 1.44
CA LEU A 67 23.47 0.07 0.92
C LEU A 67 23.60 0.08 -0.59
N PRO A 68 24.72 -0.35 -1.18
CA PRO A 68 24.86 -0.50 -2.62
C PRO A 68 23.80 -1.47 -3.17
N GLY A 69 23.07 -1.06 -4.19
CA GLY A 69 22.00 -1.87 -4.78
C GLY A 69 20.72 -1.97 -3.96
N ALA A 70 20.55 -1.08 -2.97
CA ALA A 70 19.33 -0.99 -2.18
C ALA A 70 18.07 -0.85 -3.05
N PRO A 71 16.93 -1.44 -2.63
CA PRO A 71 15.70 -1.39 -3.40
C PRO A 71 15.16 0.04 -3.54
N THR A 72 14.68 0.37 -4.74
CA THR A 72 13.97 1.62 -4.99
C THR A 72 12.64 1.36 -5.66
N THR A 73 11.59 2.00 -5.17
CA THR A 73 10.25 1.91 -5.74
C THR A 73 9.79 3.30 -6.19
N LYS A 74 9.34 3.39 -7.42
CA LYS A 74 8.69 4.58 -7.98
C LYS A 74 7.27 4.20 -8.38
N SER A 75 6.31 5.01 -8.00
CA SER A 75 4.92 4.78 -8.38
C SER A 75 4.26 6.10 -8.76
N PHE A 76 3.46 6.03 -9.80
CA PHE A 76 2.59 7.11 -10.22
C PHE A 76 1.17 6.56 -10.31
N THR A 77 0.24 7.21 -9.64
CA THR A 77 -1.19 6.83 -9.64
C THR A 77 -2.01 8.03 -10.09
N PHE A 78 -2.86 7.81 -11.06
CA PHE A 78 -3.92 8.72 -11.44
C PHE A 78 -5.27 8.07 -11.14
N ASP A 79 -6.16 8.76 -10.45
CA ASP A 79 -7.51 8.27 -10.19
C ASP A 79 -8.53 9.40 -10.31
N LEU A 80 -9.74 9.04 -10.76
CA LEU A 80 -10.83 9.99 -10.95
C LEU A 80 -12.19 9.36 -10.65
N PRO A 81 -13.15 10.17 -10.15
CA PRO A 81 -14.54 9.77 -10.07
C PRO A 81 -15.19 9.85 -11.45
N LEU A 82 -16.10 8.92 -11.72
CA LEU A 82 -16.92 8.87 -12.92
C LEU A 82 -18.41 8.88 -12.52
N ASN A 83 -19.28 9.23 -13.48
CA ASN A 83 -20.72 9.16 -13.35
C ASN A 83 -21.23 9.70 -12.01
N GLU A 84 -21.05 11.00 -11.78
CA GLU A 84 -21.47 11.70 -10.56
C GLU A 84 -20.97 11.03 -9.27
N LYS A 85 -19.77 10.46 -9.32
CA LYS A 85 -19.09 9.74 -8.22
C LYS A 85 -19.66 8.34 -7.89
N LYS A 86 -20.55 7.81 -8.71
CA LYS A 86 -21.05 6.43 -8.57
C LYS A 86 -20.07 5.37 -9.04
N MET A 87 -19.04 5.77 -9.76
CA MET A 87 -17.97 4.92 -10.26
C MET A 87 -16.62 5.58 -10.03
N GLY A 88 -15.56 4.80 -10.09
CA GLY A 88 -14.19 5.30 -10.04
C GLY A 88 -13.31 4.56 -11.01
N PHE A 89 -12.34 5.28 -11.56
CA PHE A 89 -11.31 4.73 -12.42
C PHE A 89 -9.94 5.14 -11.90
N GLY A 90 -8.97 4.24 -11.99
CA GLY A 90 -7.61 4.49 -11.58
C GLY A 90 -6.61 3.83 -12.52
N VAL A 91 -5.48 4.49 -12.71
CA VAL A 91 -4.30 3.97 -13.41
C VAL A 91 -3.12 4.06 -12.46
N GLN A 92 -2.39 2.98 -12.28
CA GLN A 92 -1.15 2.96 -11.54
C GLN A 92 -0.02 2.47 -12.44
N MET A 93 1.06 3.21 -12.50
CA MET A 93 2.34 2.81 -13.09
C MET A 93 3.36 2.67 -11.98
N PHE A 94 4.20 1.66 -12.04
CA PHE A 94 5.26 1.48 -11.05
C PHE A 94 6.52 0.91 -11.65
N GLU A 95 7.63 1.29 -11.05
CA GLU A 95 8.95 0.71 -11.25
C GLU A 95 9.50 0.32 -9.89
N ASP A 96 9.90 -0.94 -9.77
CA ASP A 96 10.45 -1.50 -8.56
C ASP A 96 11.79 -2.16 -8.89
N LYS A 97 12.86 -1.64 -8.33
CA LYS A 97 14.22 -2.08 -8.61
C LYS A 97 14.80 -2.71 -7.35
N TYR A 98 15.13 -3.98 -7.43
CA TYR A 98 15.80 -4.74 -6.36
C TYR A 98 17.20 -5.09 -6.82
N VAL A 99 18.19 -4.71 -6.06
CA VAL A 99 19.57 -4.78 -6.48
C VAL A 99 19.75 -4.20 -7.91
N ASN A 100 20.95 -4.13 -8.41
CA ASN A 100 21.17 -3.51 -9.73
C ASN A 100 20.64 -4.35 -10.92
N TYR A 101 20.28 -5.62 -10.66
CA TYR A 101 20.04 -6.62 -11.70
C TYR A 101 18.58 -7.07 -11.83
N ILE A 102 17.69 -6.68 -10.88
CA ILE A 102 16.28 -7.09 -10.89
C ILE A 102 15.41 -5.84 -10.95
N LYS A 103 14.55 -5.78 -11.96
CA LYS A 103 13.65 -4.65 -12.19
C LYS A 103 12.26 -5.15 -12.55
N ARG A 104 11.25 -4.60 -11.90
CA ARG A 104 9.84 -4.78 -12.25
C ARG A 104 9.26 -3.46 -12.69
N THR A 105 8.60 -3.43 -13.83
CA THR A 105 7.89 -2.24 -14.32
C THR A 105 6.52 -2.65 -14.78
N GLY A 106 5.48 -2.00 -14.27
CA GLY A 106 4.11 -2.43 -14.55
C GLY A 106 3.11 -1.30 -14.65
N ILE A 107 1.94 -1.66 -15.15
CA ILE A 107 0.76 -0.82 -15.24
C ILE A 107 -0.46 -1.59 -14.78
N ASN A 108 -1.27 -0.95 -13.96
CA ASN A 108 -2.52 -1.47 -13.42
C ASN A 108 -3.65 -0.49 -13.71
N LEU A 109 -4.79 -1.04 -14.09
CA LEU A 109 -6.04 -0.33 -14.24
C LEU A 109 -7.00 -0.78 -13.16
N SER A 110 -7.65 0.15 -12.48
CA SER A 110 -8.65 -0.10 -11.45
C SER A 110 -9.98 0.49 -11.86
N TYR A 111 -11.05 -0.25 -11.66
CA TYR A 111 -12.40 0.23 -11.88
C TYR A 111 -13.27 -0.19 -10.71
N ASN A 112 -14.15 0.69 -10.25
CA ASN A 112 -15.09 0.37 -9.17
C ASN A 112 -16.47 0.95 -9.40
N ILE A 113 -17.44 0.33 -8.73
CA ILE A 113 -18.82 0.77 -8.63
C ILE A 113 -19.11 1.07 -7.16
N LYS A 114 -19.77 2.19 -6.91
CA LYS A 114 -20.13 2.70 -5.58
C LYS A 114 -21.64 2.67 -5.41
N VAL A 115 -22.08 2.05 -4.32
CA VAL A 115 -23.48 1.94 -3.94
C VAL A 115 -23.68 2.67 -2.61
N GLN A 116 -24.63 3.59 -2.58
CA GLN A 116 -25.06 4.23 -1.32
C GLN A 116 -25.82 3.21 -0.49
N VAL A 117 -25.34 2.93 0.73
CA VAL A 117 -25.95 1.94 1.64
C VAL A 117 -26.53 2.58 2.90
N SER A 118 -26.21 3.84 3.17
CA SER A 118 -26.82 4.67 4.22
C SER A 118 -26.73 6.15 3.82
N ASP A 119 -27.28 7.05 4.61
CA ASP A 119 -27.31 8.50 4.30
C ASP A 119 -25.90 9.06 3.99
N ASN A 120 -24.87 8.61 4.71
CA ASN A 120 -23.48 9.04 4.51
C ASN A 120 -22.55 7.90 4.09
N GLY A 121 -23.02 6.65 4.09
CA GLY A 121 -22.19 5.48 3.87
C GLY A 121 -22.26 4.92 2.45
N VAL A 122 -21.11 4.66 1.86
CA VAL A 122 -20.94 4.13 0.51
C VAL A 122 -20.17 2.82 0.59
N LEU A 123 -20.72 1.77 -0.03
CA LEU A 123 -20.03 0.52 -0.30
C LEU A 123 -19.48 0.56 -1.73
N SER A 124 -18.20 0.35 -1.89
CA SER A 124 -17.53 0.29 -3.19
C SER A 124 -17.00 -1.11 -3.45
N LEU A 125 -17.24 -1.62 -4.66
CA LEU A 125 -16.70 -2.87 -5.17
C LEU A 125 -15.78 -2.55 -6.34
N GLY A 126 -14.54 -3.03 -6.31
CA GLY A 126 -13.52 -2.70 -7.29
C GLY A 126 -12.84 -3.92 -7.87
N LEU A 127 -12.46 -3.80 -9.14
CA LEU A 127 -11.64 -4.76 -9.86
C LEU A 127 -10.38 -4.06 -10.35
N LYS A 128 -9.28 -4.82 -10.42
CA LYS A 128 -8.01 -4.38 -10.98
C LYS A 128 -7.55 -5.39 -12.02
N GLY A 129 -7.01 -4.88 -13.12
CA GLY A 129 -6.32 -5.66 -14.13
C GLY A 129 -5.05 -4.95 -14.57
N GLY A 130 -4.03 -5.72 -14.92
CA GLY A 130 -2.78 -5.13 -15.35
C GLY A 130 -1.74 -6.17 -15.72
N PHE A 131 -0.51 -5.71 -15.88
CA PHE A 131 0.64 -6.57 -16.09
C PHE A 131 1.91 -5.86 -15.61
N TYR A 132 2.92 -6.65 -15.29
CA TYR A 132 4.26 -6.13 -15.09
C TYR A 132 5.29 -6.97 -15.88
N ASN A 133 6.37 -6.30 -16.24
CA ASN A 133 7.56 -6.92 -16.81
C ASN A 133 8.55 -7.20 -15.68
N ASP A 134 8.90 -8.45 -15.45
CA ASP A 134 9.95 -8.90 -14.52
C ASP A 134 11.23 -9.15 -15.30
N SER A 135 12.17 -8.21 -15.22
CA SER A 135 13.45 -8.23 -15.91
C SER A 135 14.59 -8.51 -14.93
N LYS A 136 15.41 -9.52 -15.26
CA LYS A 136 16.59 -9.91 -14.48
C LYS A 136 17.79 -9.97 -15.39
N SER A 137 18.71 -9.00 -15.21
CA SER A 137 19.98 -8.92 -15.97
C SER A 137 21.04 -9.78 -15.29
N LEU A 138 20.91 -11.10 -15.40
CA LEU A 138 21.77 -12.03 -14.68
C LEU A 138 23.19 -12.07 -15.23
N THR A 139 23.38 -11.77 -16.53
CA THR A 139 24.71 -11.71 -17.16
C THR A 139 25.59 -10.58 -16.63
N ASP A 140 24.98 -9.55 -16.00
CA ASP A 140 25.71 -8.40 -15.45
C ASP A 140 26.19 -8.64 -14.02
N VAL A 141 25.87 -9.80 -13.45
CA VAL A 141 26.26 -10.16 -12.08
C VAL A 141 27.75 -10.54 -12.07
N ASN A 142 28.54 -9.78 -11.31
CA ASN A 142 29.93 -10.11 -11.09
C ASN A 142 30.07 -11.25 -10.07
N LEU A 143 30.46 -12.42 -10.55
CA LEU A 143 30.60 -13.64 -9.74
C LEU A 143 31.92 -13.73 -8.94
N GLY A 144 32.80 -12.71 -9.04
CA GLY A 144 34.11 -12.69 -8.38
C GLY A 144 35.18 -13.50 -9.10
N LEU A 145 36.39 -13.41 -8.56
CA LEU A 145 37.59 -14.07 -9.14
C LEU A 145 37.44 -15.61 -9.12
N GLY A 146 37.59 -16.25 -10.28
CA GLY A 146 37.64 -17.71 -10.44
C GLY A 146 36.31 -18.40 -10.78
N ARG A 147 35.16 -17.67 -10.88
CA ARG A 147 33.88 -18.21 -11.33
C ARG A 147 33.42 -17.50 -12.58
N SER A 148 34.11 -17.71 -13.69
CA SER A 148 33.84 -17.03 -14.95
C SER A 148 32.59 -17.53 -15.67
N TYR A 149 32.02 -18.67 -15.29
CA TYR A 149 30.83 -19.23 -15.92
C TYR A 149 29.98 -20.03 -14.93
N ASP A 150 28.77 -19.54 -14.67
CA ASP A 150 27.72 -20.29 -13.99
C ASP A 150 26.48 -20.30 -14.89
N VAL A 151 25.98 -21.49 -15.20
CA VAL A 151 24.82 -21.69 -16.09
C VAL A 151 23.57 -20.94 -15.58
N ALA A 152 23.46 -20.73 -14.27
CA ALA A 152 22.36 -19.97 -13.67
C ALA A 152 22.36 -18.48 -14.07
N TYR A 153 23.52 -17.94 -14.44
CA TYR A 153 23.70 -16.54 -14.85
C TYR A 153 24.00 -16.39 -16.36
N ALA A 154 23.84 -17.47 -17.12
CA ALA A 154 24.19 -17.49 -18.54
C ALA A 154 23.24 -16.66 -19.43
N SER A 155 22.04 -16.34 -18.95
CA SER A 155 21.05 -15.61 -19.75
C SER A 155 20.18 -14.68 -18.91
N ASN A 156 19.82 -13.54 -19.48
CA ASN A 156 18.88 -12.61 -18.91
C ASN A 156 17.45 -13.16 -18.97
N ILE A 157 16.65 -12.83 -17.98
CA ILE A 157 15.23 -13.22 -17.92
C ILE A 157 14.41 -11.96 -18.14
N ASN A 158 13.41 -12.04 -19.02
CA ASN A 158 12.44 -11.00 -19.26
C ASN A 158 11.07 -11.64 -19.42
N ARG A 159 10.12 -11.33 -18.52
CA ARG A 159 8.79 -11.99 -18.49
C ARG A 159 7.70 -10.97 -18.25
N ILE A 160 6.69 -10.98 -19.10
CA ILE A 160 5.45 -10.22 -18.87
C ILE A 160 4.51 -11.09 -18.06
N ILE A 161 4.03 -10.53 -16.93
CA ILE A 161 3.22 -11.21 -15.95
C ILE A 161 1.90 -10.47 -15.82
N PRO A 162 0.78 -11.05 -16.30
CA PRO A 162 -0.53 -10.48 -16.09
C PRO A 162 -0.94 -10.60 -14.62
N LEU A 163 -1.71 -9.64 -14.14
CA LEU A 163 -2.29 -9.67 -12.82
C LEU A 163 -3.73 -9.18 -12.85
N ALA A 164 -4.49 -9.70 -11.91
CA ALA A 164 -5.85 -9.28 -11.64
C ALA A 164 -5.99 -9.08 -10.13
N GLY A 165 -6.95 -8.30 -9.72
CA GLY A 165 -7.22 -8.07 -8.31
C GLY A 165 -8.65 -7.63 -8.09
N ALA A 166 -9.11 -7.74 -6.85
CA ALA A 166 -10.44 -7.31 -6.45
C ALA A 166 -10.37 -6.68 -5.06
N GLY A 167 -11.36 -5.86 -4.76
CA GLY A 167 -11.50 -5.28 -3.43
C GLY A 167 -12.89 -4.77 -3.19
N LEU A 168 -13.18 -4.63 -1.92
CA LEU A 168 -14.38 -3.96 -1.43
C LEU A 168 -13.98 -2.99 -0.32
N ILE A 169 -14.72 -1.90 -0.18
CA ILE A 169 -14.53 -0.96 0.92
C ILE A 169 -15.85 -0.27 1.22
N TYR A 170 -16.15 -0.18 2.52
CA TYR A 170 -17.15 0.70 3.04
C TYR A 170 -16.48 2.00 3.49
N MET A 171 -17.08 3.13 3.18
CA MET A 171 -16.59 4.46 3.58
C MET A 171 -17.77 5.36 3.94
N ASP A 172 -17.61 6.11 5.02
CA ASP A 172 -18.46 7.25 5.35
C ASP A 172 -17.61 8.50 5.65
N ASP A 173 -18.21 9.54 6.23
CA ASP A 173 -17.52 10.81 6.51
C ASP A 173 -16.33 10.65 7.47
N LYS A 174 -16.34 9.65 8.35
CA LYS A 174 -15.35 9.48 9.43
C LYS A 174 -14.69 8.12 9.46
N PHE A 175 -15.34 7.09 8.95
CA PHE A 175 -14.91 5.71 9.06
C PHE A 175 -14.73 5.07 7.69
N TYR A 176 -13.76 4.18 7.59
CA TYR A 176 -13.69 3.25 6.48
C TYR A 176 -13.22 1.87 6.95
N ALA A 177 -13.68 0.83 6.26
CA ALA A 177 -13.17 -0.52 6.40
C ALA A 177 -13.22 -1.23 5.05
N GLY A 178 -12.14 -1.90 4.67
CA GLY A 178 -12.04 -2.55 3.37
C GLY A 178 -11.22 -3.81 3.40
N PHE A 179 -11.53 -4.68 2.46
CA PHE A 179 -10.81 -5.91 2.19
C PHE A 179 -10.41 -5.95 0.72
N SER A 180 -9.22 -6.47 0.42
CA SER A 180 -8.77 -6.59 -0.96
C SER A 180 -7.77 -7.73 -1.16
N ILE A 181 -7.75 -8.23 -2.38
CA ILE A 181 -6.72 -9.08 -2.95
C ILE A 181 -6.22 -8.32 -4.18
N PRO A 182 -5.26 -7.39 -4.00
CA PRO A 182 -4.90 -6.45 -5.05
C PRO A 182 -4.19 -7.11 -6.23
N ASP A 183 -3.47 -8.20 -5.97
CA ASP A 183 -2.70 -8.89 -6.99
C ASP A 183 -2.83 -10.40 -6.83
N VAL A 184 -3.65 -10.98 -7.71
CA VAL A 184 -3.68 -12.40 -7.99
C VAL A 184 -2.75 -12.60 -9.18
N VAL A 185 -1.59 -13.18 -8.94
CA VAL A 185 -0.68 -13.47 -10.04
C VAL A 185 -1.20 -14.69 -10.77
N VAL A 186 -1.73 -14.48 -11.94
CA VAL A 186 -2.17 -15.57 -12.83
C VAL A 186 -0.98 -15.96 -13.70
N PHE A 187 -0.37 -17.11 -13.42
CA PHE A 187 0.84 -17.49 -14.08
C PHE A 187 0.74 -18.50 -15.12
N ASN A 188 1.42 -18.23 -16.17
CA ASN A 188 1.79 -19.20 -17.19
C ASN A 188 3.04 -19.99 -16.76
N LYS A 189 2.87 -21.26 -16.59
CA LYS A 189 3.92 -22.22 -16.41
C LYS A 189 4.86 -22.25 -17.63
N ASN A 190 6.14 -22.44 -17.40
CA ASN A 190 7.12 -22.74 -18.44
C ASN A 190 6.59 -23.77 -19.44
N ILE A 191 6.43 -23.36 -20.69
CA ILE A 191 5.96 -24.17 -21.84
C ILE A 191 6.97 -25.28 -22.22
N LYS A 192 7.73 -25.81 -21.29
CA LYS A 192 8.74 -26.83 -21.60
C LYS A 192 8.39 -28.25 -21.17
N THR A 193 7.22 -28.48 -20.59
CA THR A 193 6.78 -29.86 -20.32
C THR A 193 5.29 -30.02 -20.63
N VAL A 194 5.02 -30.87 -21.63
CA VAL A 194 3.71 -31.14 -22.23
C VAL A 194 2.72 -31.88 -21.27
N SER A 195 3.09 -32.07 -20.00
CA SER A 195 2.33 -32.97 -19.10
C SER A 195 1.50 -32.31 -18.00
N ASP A 196 1.47 -30.99 -17.88
CA ASP A 196 0.69 -30.34 -16.82
C ASP A 196 -0.35 -29.40 -17.40
N ASN A 197 -1.61 -29.82 -17.35
CA ASN A 197 -2.79 -29.09 -17.85
C ASN A 197 -3.19 -27.85 -17.01
N ASN A 198 -2.39 -27.40 -16.05
CA ASN A 198 -2.69 -26.25 -15.25
C ASN A 198 -2.15 -24.97 -15.89
N LEU A 199 -2.96 -24.36 -16.77
CA LEU A 199 -2.68 -23.09 -17.45
C LEU A 199 -2.56 -21.88 -16.51
N PHE A 200 -3.03 -22.03 -15.26
CA PHE A 200 -3.06 -20.96 -14.27
C PHE A 200 -2.52 -21.46 -12.93
N GLN A 201 -1.45 -20.88 -12.46
CA GLN A 201 -0.94 -21.13 -11.13
C GLN A 201 -1.04 -19.82 -10.31
N VAL A 202 -1.94 -19.81 -9.32
CA VAL A 202 -2.09 -18.69 -8.37
C VAL A 202 -0.99 -18.85 -7.33
N ASN A 203 0.12 -18.13 -7.50
CA ASN A 203 1.30 -18.39 -6.68
C ASN A 203 1.41 -17.58 -5.40
N GLU A 204 0.91 -16.36 -5.33
CA GLU A 204 1.08 -15.54 -4.13
C GLU A 204 -0.14 -14.63 -3.94
N LEU A 205 -1.14 -15.12 -3.21
CA LEU A 205 -2.28 -14.30 -2.82
C LEU A 205 -1.90 -13.43 -1.61
N HIS A 206 -2.01 -12.14 -1.79
CA HIS A 206 -1.91 -11.18 -0.70
C HIS A 206 -3.31 -10.71 -0.31
N TYR A 207 -3.65 -10.92 0.94
CA TYR A 207 -4.90 -10.45 1.53
C TYR A 207 -4.61 -9.20 2.35
N PHE A 208 -5.35 -8.14 2.08
CA PHE A 208 -5.28 -6.90 2.85
C PHE A 208 -6.62 -6.62 3.51
N PHE A 209 -6.59 -6.31 4.79
CA PHE A 209 -7.71 -5.70 5.47
C PHE A 209 -7.25 -4.37 6.05
N THR A 210 -7.98 -3.29 5.76
CA THR A 210 -7.64 -1.95 6.22
C THR A 210 -8.85 -1.29 6.85
N SER A 211 -8.64 -0.54 7.91
CA SER A 211 -9.67 0.28 8.52
C SER A 211 -9.05 1.54 9.14
N GLY A 212 -9.86 2.57 9.27
CA GLY A 212 -9.45 3.81 9.91
C GLY A 212 -10.64 4.66 10.31
N TYR A 213 -10.36 5.56 11.24
CA TYR A 213 -11.35 6.49 11.75
C TYR A 213 -10.77 7.89 11.85
N SER A 214 -11.62 8.91 11.72
CA SER A 214 -11.25 10.31 11.85
C SER A 214 -11.95 10.93 13.05
N PHE A 215 -11.19 11.22 14.10
CA PHE A 215 -11.66 11.91 15.30
C PHE A 215 -11.39 13.41 15.15
N ASP A 216 -12.45 14.21 15.13
CA ASP A 216 -12.35 15.66 15.23
C ASP A 216 -12.33 16.02 16.74
N ILE A 217 -11.14 16.35 17.26
CA ILE A 217 -10.98 16.75 18.68
C ILE A 217 -11.52 18.16 18.88
N ASN A 218 -11.20 19.05 17.97
CA ASN A 218 -11.73 20.40 17.84
C ASN A 218 -11.63 20.87 16.38
N GLU A 219 -11.90 22.15 16.09
CA GLU A 219 -11.83 22.71 14.74
C GLU A 219 -10.41 22.70 14.14
N GLU A 220 -9.38 22.65 15.00
CA GLU A 220 -7.98 22.72 14.58
C GLU A 220 -7.28 21.37 14.57
N ILE A 221 -7.73 20.39 15.38
CA ILE A 221 -7.04 19.12 15.62
C ILE A 221 -7.92 17.95 15.20
N GLN A 222 -7.39 17.14 14.31
CA GLN A 222 -8.02 15.90 13.87
C GLN A 222 -7.02 14.75 14.04
N ILE A 223 -7.44 13.64 14.67
CA ILE A 223 -6.64 12.44 14.88
C ILE A 223 -7.19 11.34 13.97
N LYS A 224 -6.32 10.73 13.17
CA LYS A 224 -6.67 9.68 12.21
C LYS A 224 -5.92 8.38 12.49
N PRO A 225 -6.37 7.58 13.46
CA PRO A 225 -5.86 6.22 13.60
C PRO A 225 -6.32 5.36 12.41
N SER A 226 -5.44 4.47 12.00
CA SER A 226 -5.75 3.46 10.98
C SER A 226 -4.88 2.23 11.19
N PHE A 227 -5.31 1.10 10.63
CA PHE A 227 -4.52 -0.10 10.62
C PHE A 227 -4.66 -0.86 9.29
N LEU A 228 -3.64 -1.62 8.98
CA LEU A 228 -3.59 -2.54 7.87
C LEU A 228 -3.18 -3.91 8.39
N VAL A 229 -3.92 -4.93 8.02
CA VAL A 229 -3.54 -6.33 8.20
C VAL A 229 -3.17 -6.88 6.84
N LYS A 230 -1.99 -7.48 6.75
CA LYS A 230 -1.52 -8.17 5.55
C LYS A 230 -1.29 -9.64 5.87
N SER A 231 -1.84 -10.49 5.03
CA SER A 231 -1.62 -11.94 5.09
C SER A 231 -1.21 -12.47 3.73
N THR A 232 -0.23 -13.34 3.72
CA THR A 232 0.27 -14.04 2.52
C THR A 232 0.55 -15.48 2.90
N LYS A 233 0.24 -16.43 2.00
CA LYS A 233 0.52 -17.85 2.26
C LYS A 233 2.02 -18.06 2.50
N GLY A 234 2.35 -18.70 3.62
CA GLY A 234 3.75 -19.00 3.96
C GLY A 234 4.51 -17.87 4.63
N ALA A 235 3.87 -16.76 5.00
CA ALA A 235 4.45 -15.68 5.78
C ALA A 235 3.60 -15.38 7.03
N PRO A 236 4.19 -14.89 8.13
CA PRO A 236 3.44 -14.41 9.29
C PRO A 236 2.48 -13.29 8.91
N ILE A 237 1.35 -13.21 9.61
CA ILE A 237 0.42 -12.09 9.46
C ILE A 237 1.11 -10.83 9.98
N GLN A 238 1.09 -9.78 9.18
CA GLN A 238 1.67 -8.48 9.51
C GLN A 238 0.56 -7.48 9.84
N PHE A 239 0.76 -6.72 10.93
CA PHE A 239 -0.12 -5.65 11.36
C PHE A 239 0.65 -4.33 11.30
N ASP A 240 0.06 -3.33 10.66
CA ASP A 240 0.54 -1.95 10.64
C ASP A 240 -0.46 -1.07 11.37
N PHE A 241 -0.05 -0.47 12.48
CA PHE A 241 -0.87 0.49 13.24
C PHE A 241 -0.34 1.89 12.97
N ASN A 242 -1.20 2.78 12.49
CA ASN A 242 -0.84 4.14 12.15
C ASN A 242 -1.71 5.14 12.92
N THR A 243 -1.13 6.26 13.24
CA THR A 243 -1.88 7.42 13.75
C THR A 243 -1.29 8.69 13.20
N ASN A 244 -2.14 9.53 12.61
CA ASN A 244 -1.76 10.84 12.08
C ASN A 244 -2.57 11.93 12.82
N ILE A 245 -1.88 12.96 13.27
CA ILE A 245 -2.46 14.14 13.92
C ILE A 245 -2.37 15.29 12.93
N TRP A 246 -3.51 15.76 12.47
CA TRP A 246 -3.64 16.91 11.59
C TRP A 246 -3.87 18.18 12.40
N LEU A 247 -3.14 19.23 12.07
CA LEU A 247 -3.28 20.58 12.64
C LEU A 247 -3.81 21.51 11.54
N ARG A 248 -5.00 22.07 11.79
CA ARG A 248 -5.68 23.03 10.89
C ARG A 248 -5.82 22.52 9.44
N ASN A 249 -5.86 21.21 9.23
CA ASN A 249 -5.83 20.60 7.89
C ASN A 249 -4.65 21.04 7.01
N PHE A 250 -3.61 21.62 7.61
CA PHE A 250 -2.45 22.17 6.93
C PHE A 250 -1.20 21.30 7.08
N VAL A 251 -0.89 20.85 8.27
CA VAL A 251 0.25 19.96 8.54
C VAL A 251 -0.21 18.76 9.33
N SER A 252 0.38 17.60 9.08
CA SER A 252 0.21 16.44 9.93
C SER A 252 1.54 15.81 10.33
N PHE A 253 1.53 15.23 11.52
CA PHE A 253 2.60 14.37 12.02
C PHE A 253 1.99 13.03 12.38
N GLY A 254 2.69 11.97 12.05
CA GLY A 254 2.22 10.63 12.29
C GLY A 254 3.31 9.67 12.66
N GLY A 255 2.88 8.57 13.25
CA GLY A 255 3.71 7.42 13.54
C GLY A 255 3.02 6.14 13.11
N SER A 256 3.83 5.13 12.79
CA SER A 256 3.35 3.79 12.49
C SER A 256 4.22 2.76 13.19
N PHE A 257 3.60 1.68 13.61
CA PHE A 257 4.25 0.49 14.12
C PHE A 257 3.87 -0.70 13.26
N ARG A 258 4.88 -1.33 12.65
CA ARG A 258 4.73 -2.53 11.83
C ARG A 258 5.29 -3.72 12.58
N THR A 259 4.43 -4.71 12.88
CA THR A 259 4.83 -5.88 13.67
C THR A 259 5.98 -6.65 13.03
N GLY A 260 7.01 -6.92 13.83
CA GLY A 260 8.18 -7.70 13.41
C GLY A 260 9.10 -7.00 12.39
N GLU A 261 8.82 -5.77 11.96
CA GLU A 261 9.58 -5.11 10.90
C GLU A 261 10.15 -3.76 11.31
N SER A 262 9.30 -2.77 11.68
CA SER A 262 9.78 -1.39 11.80
C SER A 262 8.86 -0.47 12.59
N VAL A 263 9.42 0.69 12.95
CA VAL A 263 8.68 1.89 13.38
C VAL A 263 8.88 2.98 12.36
N LEU A 264 7.83 3.74 12.06
CA LEU A 264 7.87 4.83 11.09
C LEU A 264 7.49 6.16 11.74
N ALA A 265 8.15 7.23 11.29
CA ALA A 265 7.74 8.61 11.52
C ALA A 265 7.29 9.22 10.19
N MET A 266 6.22 9.99 10.22
CA MET A 266 5.62 10.57 9.02
C MET A 266 5.30 12.05 9.25
N ALA A 267 5.45 12.86 8.20
CA ALA A 267 5.03 14.25 8.18
C ALA A 267 4.38 14.58 6.85
N GLU A 268 3.34 15.41 6.87
CA GLU A 268 2.66 15.87 5.66
C GLU A 268 2.40 17.37 5.72
N LEU A 269 2.38 17.98 4.55
CA LEU A 269 2.07 19.38 4.33
C LEU A 269 1.04 19.53 3.21
N GLN A 270 -0.10 20.13 3.50
CA GLN A 270 -1.08 20.58 2.53
C GLN A 270 -0.69 22.01 2.10
N ALA A 271 0.21 22.11 1.10
CA ALA A 271 0.78 23.42 0.70
C ALA A 271 -0.26 24.32 0.02
N THR A 272 -1.19 23.75 -0.74
CA THR A 272 -2.37 24.42 -1.31
C THR A 272 -3.56 23.49 -1.22
N PRO A 273 -4.80 23.92 -1.48
CA PRO A 273 -5.95 23.01 -1.51
C PRO A 273 -5.77 21.82 -2.44
N GLN A 274 -4.97 22.00 -3.49
CA GLN A 274 -4.72 20.99 -4.52
C GLN A 274 -3.46 20.18 -4.27
N LEU A 275 -2.44 20.76 -3.61
CA LEU A 275 -1.09 20.22 -3.56
C LEU A 275 -0.73 19.74 -2.16
N ARG A 276 -0.34 18.49 -2.03
CA ARG A 276 0.09 17.84 -0.79
C ARG A 276 1.43 17.16 -0.97
N PHE A 277 2.30 17.31 0.01
CA PHE A 277 3.58 16.61 0.14
C PHE A 277 3.57 15.77 1.40
N GLY A 278 4.29 14.66 1.37
CA GLY A 278 4.55 13.88 2.56
C GLY A 278 5.90 13.20 2.51
N PHE A 279 6.42 13.00 3.69
CA PHE A 279 7.68 12.31 3.94
C PHE A 279 7.48 11.26 5.02
N ALA A 280 8.06 10.07 4.83
CA ALA A 280 8.15 9.05 5.87
C ALA A 280 9.57 8.56 6.03
N TYR A 281 9.96 8.38 7.27
CA TYR A 281 11.21 7.78 7.70
C TYR A 281 10.91 6.46 8.39
N ASP A 282 11.33 5.38 7.77
CA ASP A 282 11.08 4.01 8.22
C ASP A 282 12.35 3.47 8.89
N MET A 283 12.23 3.04 10.13
CA MET A 283 13.30 2.54 10.99
C MET A 283 13.12 1.04 11.25
N PRO A 284 13.60 0.18 10.35
CA PRO A 284 13.52 -1.26 10.52
C PRO A 284 14.38 -1.74 11.70
N PHE A 285 13.93 -2.77 12.41
CA PHE A 285 14.65 -3.29 13.57
C PHE A 285 15.96 -4.03 13.23
N LYS A 286 16.04 -4.60 12.02
CA LYS A 286 17.16 -5.48 11.62
C LYS A 286 17.85 -5.02 10.31
N ARG A 287 17.50 -3.86 9.76
CA ARG A 287 18.00 -3.37 8.47
C ARG A 287 18.23 -1.86 8.53
N PRO A 288 19.00 -1.28 7.61
CA PRO A 288 19.13 0.17 7.52
C PRO A 288 17.79 0.87 7.26
N ASN A 289 17.74 2.15 7.59
CA ASN A 289 16.55 2.97 7.46
C ASN A 289 16.11 3.14 6.00
N SER A 290 14.84 3.47 5.81
CA SER A 290 14.27 3.71 4.49
C SER A 290 13.55 5.05 4.47
N ASN A 291 13.55 5.69 3.31
CA ASN A 291 12.91 6.99 3.09
C ASN A 291 11.79 6.84 2.05
N GLU A 292 10.70 7.56 2.26
CA GLU A 292 9.61 7.62 1.29
C GLU A 292 9.09 9.06 1.19
N VAL A 293 8.95 9.53 -0.04
CA VAL A 293 8.36 10.84 -0.35
C VAL A 293 7.14 10.64 -1.22
N PHE A 294 6.07 11.35 -0.97
CA PHE A 294 4.97 11.45 -1.90
C PHE A 294 4.61 12.88 -2.25
N LEU A 295 4.09 13.03 -3.45
CA LEU A 295 3.49 14.25 -3.97
C LEU A 295 2.10 13.91 -4.49
N ARG A 296 1.08 14.70 -4.08
CA ARG A 296 -0.28 14.57 -4.61
C ARG A 296 -0.76 15.91 -5.13
N TYR A 297 -1.40 15.85 -6.31
CA TYR A 297 -2.11 16.98 -6.89
C TYR A 297 -3.56 16.59 -7.21
N GLU A 298 -4.52 17.35 -6.71
CA GLU A 298 -5.96 17.14 -6.85
C GLU A 298 -6.59 18.24 -7.70
N LEU A 299 -7.08 17.90 -8.89
CA LEU A 299 -7.66 18.87 -9.82
C LEU A 299 -9.00 19.40 -9.30
N GLY A 300 -9.14 20.73 -9.30
CA GLY A 300 -10.42 21.38 -8.97
C GLY A 300 -10.83 21.30 -7.49
N ARG A 301 -9.94 20.82 -6.59
CA ARG A 301 -10.22 20.85 -5.15
C ARG A 301 -10.12 22.28 -4.63
N LEU A 302 -11.24 22.77 -4.16
CA LEU A 302 -11.31 24.02 -3.41
C LEU A 302 -11.14 23.71 -1.92
N PHE A 303 -10.78 24.70 -1.10
CA PHE A 303 -10.85 24.51 0.35
C PHE A 303 -12.21 23.96 0.73
N PRO A 304 -12.31 22.97 1.63
CA PRO A 304 -13.59 22.55 2.12
C PRO A 304 -14.30 23.80 2.65
N LYS A 305 -15.44 24.14 2.08
CA LYS A 305 -16.33 25.14 2.67
C LYS A 305 -16.56 24.67 4.10
N SER A 306 -16.17 25.48 5.09
CA SER A 306 -16.54 25.23 6.46
C SER A 306 -18.03 24.88 6.45
N LYS A 307 -18.42 23.73 7.00
CA LYS A 307 -19.83 23.36 7.11
C LYS A 307 -20.46 24.50 7.91
N SER A 308 -21.10 25.44 7.22
CA SER A 308 -21.99 26.40 7.84
C SER A 308 -23.05 25.54 8.54
N TYR A 309 -22.97 25.45 9.84
CA TYR A 309 -24.09 24.99 10.66
C TYR A 309 -25.26 25.92 10.35
N LYS A 310 -26.15 25.48 9.49
CA LYS A 310 -27.48 26.06 9.45
C LYS A 310 -28.14 25.60 10.74
N SER A 311 -28.12 26.49 11.75
CA SER A 311 -29.03 26.41 12.88
C SER A 311 -30.47 26.35 12.31
N LYS A 312 -31.17 25.26 12.55
CA LYS A 312 -32.60 25.23 12.58
C LYS A 312 -33.06 25.21 14.03
#